data_4eaca4632c0522bc5761f5d64e337a23
#
_entry.id   4eaca4632c0522bc5761f5d64e337a23
#
_cell.length_a   1.000
_cell.length_b   1.000
_cell.length_c   1.000
_cell.angle_alpha   90.00
_cell.angle_beta   90.00
_cell.angle_gamma   90.00
#
_symmetry.space_group_name_H-M   'P 1'
#
loop_
_entity.id
_entity.type
_entity.pdbx_description
1 polymer ?
#
loop_
_entity_poly.entity_id
_entity_poly.type
_entity_poly.pdbx_seq_one_letter_code
_entity_poly.pdbx_strand_id
1 'polypeptide(L)'
;MAAPYNPPKKNEDFIFRIALTDISATGSFKANPTIASGDWKVDKDGGGLNDLATLPTVDPAGSIWLKITLSSTEMNADVVAVQGIDQTSPKEWADFAQTILTTT
;
A
#
# COMPACT_ATOMS: atom_id res chain seq x y z
N MET A 1 -2.54 14.51 18.40
CA MET A 1 -2.37 14.52 16.96
C MET A 1 -3.46 13.70 16.31
N ALA A 2 -3.86 14.11 15.13
CA ALA A 2 -4.84 13.34 14.40
C ALA A 2 -4.28 11.95 14.13
N ALA A 3 -5.04 10.95 14.49
CA ALA A 3 -4.63 9.59 14.23
C ALA A 3 -4.56 9.39 12.72
N PRO A 4 -3.45 8.86 12.20
CA PRO A 4 -3.36 8.61 10.75
C PRO A 4 -4.35 7.55 10.26
N TYR A 5 -5.08 6.90 11.18
CA TYR A 5 -6.12 5.93 10.85
C TYR A 5 -7.50 6.58 10.65
N ASN A 6 -7.56 7.90 10.58
CA ASN A 6 -8.79 8.59 10.25
C ASN A 6 -9.25 8.24 8.84
N PRO A 7 -10.53 8.50 8.50
CA PRO A 7 -10.98 8.32 7.12
C PRO A 7 -10.07 9.06 6.15
N PRO A 8 -9.89 8.55 4.92
CA PRO A 8 -8.99 9.19 3.97
C PRO A 8 -9.47 10.58 3.58
N LYS A 9 -8.66 11.57 3.92
CA LYS A 9 -8.95 12.97 3.60
C LYS A 9 -7.94 13.51 2.62
N LYS A 10 -8.41 14.34 1.70
CA LYS A 10 -7.54 14.98 0.74
C LYS A 10 -6.48 15.81 1.48
N ASN A 11 -5.23 15.66 1.07
CA ASN A 11 -4.11 16.45 1.56
C ASN A 11 -3.75 16.20 3.04
N GLU A 12 -4.11 15.01 3.57
CA GLU A 12 -3.71 14.56 4.90
C GLU A 12 -3.11 13.18 4.83
N ASP A 13 -2.16 12.90 5.72
CA ASP A 13 -1.56 11.55 5.80
C ASP A 13 -2.65 10.50 6.04
N PHE A 14 -2.46 9.34 5.43
CA PHE A 14 -3.40 8.24 5.59
C PHE A 14 -2.64 6.93 5.74
N ILE A 15 -3.02 6.14 6.76
CA ILE A 15 -2.41 4.83 7.01
C ILE A 15 -3.50 3.77 7.00
N PHE A 16 -3.24 2.67 6.31
CA PHE A 16 -4.12 1.52 6.35
C PHE A 16 -3.28 0.25 6.29
N ARG A 17 -3.88 -0.88 6.65
CA ARG A 17 -3.21 -2.17 6.63
C ARG A 17 -3.92 -3.13 5.71
N ILE A 18 -3.13 -3.96 5.05
CA ILE A 18 -3.63 -4.98 4.12
C ILE A 18 -2.91 -6.30 4.41
N ALA A 19 -3.36 -7.36 3.76
CA ALA A 19 -2.66 -8.63 3.75
C ALA A 19 -2.47 -9.07 2.30
N LEU A 20 -1.33 -9.71 2.02
CA LEU A 20 -0.98 -10.13 0.66
C LEU A 20 -1.11 -11.64 0.54
N THR A 21 -1.70 -12.10 -0.56
CA THR A 21 -1.87 -13.52 -0.82
C THR A 21 -0.53 -14.18 -1.13
N ASP A 22 -0.25 -15.30 -0.47
CA ASP A 22 0.97 -16.07 -0.68
C ASP A 22 0.84 -16.87 -1.98
N ILE A 23 1.81 -16.73 -2.88
CA ILE A 23 1.79 -17.45 -4.15
C ILE A 23 2.13 -18.92 -3.96
N SER A 24 3.06 -19.22 -3.03
CA SER A 24 3.49 -20.60 -2.81
C SER A 24 2.49 -21.40 -1.98
N ALA A 25 1.59 -20.70 -1.26
CA ALA A 25 0.57 -21.34 -0.44
C ALA A 25 -0.77 -20.65 -0.71
N THR A 26 -1.34 -20.88 -1.89
CA THR A 26 -2.60 -20.26 -2.30
C THR A 26 -3.70 -20.58 -1.31
N GLY A 27 -4.51 -19.55 -1.01
CA GLY A 27 -5.53 -19.65 0.02
C GLY A 27 -5.06 -19.15 1.39
N SER A 28 -3.81 -18.72 1.49
CA SER A 28 -3.26 -18.16 2.73
C SER A 28 -2.63 -16.80 2.46
N PHE A 29 -2.55 -15.97 3.49
CA PHE A 29 -1.82 -14.71 3.41
C PHE A 29 -0.34 -14.96 3.65
N LYS A 30 0.50 -14.17 3.00
CA LYS A 30 1.94 -14.26 3.16
C LYS A 30 2.35 -13.57 4.46
N ALA A 31 2.93 -14.36 5.39
CA ALA A 31 3.48 -13.78 6.61
C ALA A 31 4.83 -13.13 6.30
N ASN A 32 5.08 -11.98 6.89
CA ASN A 32 6.35 -11.25 6.75
C ASN A 32 6.79 -11.10 5.30
N PRO A 33 5.95 -10.54 4.41
CA PRO A 33 6.32 -10.41 3.00
C PRO A 33 7.54 -9.52 2.81
N THR A 34 8.37 -9.85 1.82
CA THR A 34 9.52 -9.02 1.46
C THR A 34 9.05 -7.85 0.60
N ILE A 35 9.38 -6.64 1.02
CA ILE A 35 8.98 -5.41 0.33
C ILE A 35 10.25 -4.72 -0.17
N ALA A 36 10.29 -4.42 -1.46
CA ALA A 36 11.46 -3.82 -2.09
C ALA A 36 11.08 -2.55 -2.85
N SER A 37 12.07 -1.70 -3.09
CA SER A 37 11.89 -0.50 -3.89
C SER A 37 11.35 -0.86 -5.27
N GLY A 38 10.37 -0.10 -5.75
CA GLY A 38 9.77 -0.32 -7.07
C GLY A 38 8.60 -1.26 -7.07
N ASP A 39 8.37 -2.01 -5.97
CA ASP A 39 7.23 -2.92 -5.88
C ASP A 39 5.91 -2.14 -5.72
N TRP A 40 5.96 -0.98 -5.10
CA TRP A 40 4.76 -0.24 -4.70
C TRP A 40 4.71 1.11 -5.37
N LYS A 41 3.55 1.42 -5.94
CA LYS A 41 3.35 2.67 -6.69
C LYS A 41 1.99 3.27 -6.35
N VAL A 42 1.90 4.58 -6.55
CA VAL A 42 0.67 5.35 -6.32
C VAL A 42 0.37 6.19 -7.56
N ASP A 43 -0.92 6.26 -7.90
CA ASP A 43 -1.45 7.11 -8.94
C ASP A 43 -2.44 8.09 -8.34
N LYS A 44 -2.38 9.35 -8.76
CA LYS A 44 -3.28 10.40 -8.30
C LYS A 44 -4.12 10.89 -9.47
N ASP A 45 -5.43 10.69 -9.39
CA ASP A 45 -6.39 11.16 -10.40
C ASP A 45 -6.04 10.74 -11.84
N GLY A 46 -5.38 9.60 -12.00
CA GLY A 46 -5.00 9.09 -13.31
C GLY A 46 -3.79 9.76 -13.92
N GLY A 47 -3.00 10.48 -13.11
CA GLY A 47 -1.83 11.21 -13.62
C GLY A 47 -0.60 10.38 -13.87
N GLY A 48 -0.61 9.09 -13.54
CA GLY A 48 0.52 8.19 -13.75
C GLY A 48 1.07 7.64 -12.45
N LEU A 49 1.76 6.52 -12.54
CA LEU A 49 2.27 5.80 -11.39
C LEU A 49 3.63 6.32 -10.97
N ASN A 50 3.79 6.55 -9.68
CA ASN A 50 5.06 6.95 -9.07
C ASN A 50 5.32 6.07 -7.85
N ASP A 51 6.60 5.89 -7.50
CA ASP A 51 6.95 5.12 -6.32
C ASP A 51 6.38 5.77 -5.06
N LEU A 52 5.98 4.94 -4.10
CA LEU A 52 5.55 5.45 -2.79
C LEU A 52 6.72 6.14 -2.10
N ALA A 53 6.45 7.29 -1.47
CA ALA A 53 7.46 8.02 -0.71
C ALA A 53 7.94 7.19 0.48
N THR A 54 7.05 6.40 1.08
CA THR A 54 7.37 5.53 2.19
C THR A 54 7.03 4.09 1.81
N LEU A 55 8.02 3.21 1.81
CA LEU A 55 7.77 1.79 1.53
C LEU A 55 6.89 1.19 2.62
N PRO A 56 5.92 0.35 2.24
CA PRO A 56 5.12 -0.36 3.23
C PRO A 56 5.98 -1.19 4.18
N THR A 57 5.53 -1.35 5.41
CA THR A 57 6.23 -2.11 6.43
C THR A 57 5.32 -3.15 7.05
N VAL A 58 5.91 -4.28 7.46
CA VAL A 58 5.16 -5.33 8.15
C VAL A 58 4.94 -4.88 9.59
N ASP A 59 3.68 -4.76 10.02
CA ASP A 59 3.31 -4.25 11.33
C ASP A 59 2.04 -4.93 11.83
N PRO A 60 2.09 -5.76 12.86
CA PRO A 60 3.26 -6.09 13.71
C PRO A 60 4.33 -6.90 12.97
N ALA A 61 5.56 -6.78 13.43
CA ALA A 61 6.68 -7.47 12.81
C ALA A 61 6.41 -8.98 12.72
N GLY A 62 6.75 -9.57 11.58
CA GLY A 62 6.58 -10.99 11.33
C GLY A 62 5.16 -11.45 11.06
N SER A 63 4.19 -10.52 11.00
CA SER A 63 2.79 -10.86 10.79
C SER A 63 2.41 -10.84 9.30
N ILE A 64 1.13 -11.15 9.05
CA ILE A 64 0.57 -11.03 7.69
C ILE A 64 0.21 -9.58 7.34
N TRP A 65 0.17 -8.69 8.33
CA TRP A 65 -0.30 -7.32 8.12
C TRP A 65 0.79 -6.42 7.56
N LEU A 66 0.45 -5.74 6.49
CA LEU A 66 1.35 -4.78 5.84
C LEU A 66 0.75 -3.39 6.02
N LYS A 67 1.50 -2.50 6.66
CA LYS A 67 1.08 -1.12 6.88
C LYS A 67 1.50 -0.27 5.70
N ILE A 68 0.53 0.39 5.06
CA ILE A 68 0.76 1.31 3.94
C ILE A 68 0.56 2.73 4.46
N THR A 69 1.59 3.56 4.31
CA THR A 69 1.56 4.95 4.73
C THR A 69 1.59 5.85 3.51
N LEU A 70 0.55 6.66 3.34
CA LEU A 70 0.48 7.63 2.26
C LEU A 70 0.64 9.02 2.85
N SER A 71 1.55 9.80 2.27
CA SER A 71 1.81 11.17 2.75
C SER A 71 0.68 12.11 2.32
N SER A 72 0.65 13.29 2.93
CA SER A 72 -0.33 14.32 2.56
C SER A 72 -0.20 14.70 1.09
N THR A 73 0.99 14.69 0.54
CA THR A 73 1.22 14.98 -0.88
C THR A 73 0.63 13.87 -1.74
N GLU A 74 0.83 12.61 -1.36
CA GLU A 74 0.25 11.48 -2.09
C GLU A 74 -1.27 11.47 -2.00
N MET A 75 -1.82 12.00 -0.93
CA MET A 75 -3.26 12.07 -0.71
C MET A 75 -3.90 13.33 -1.29
N ASN A 76 -3.12 14.18 -1.97
CA ASN A 76 -3.65 15.40 -2.57
C ASN A 76 -4.29 15.11 -3.93
N ALA A 77 -5.40 14.40 -3.92
CA ALA A 77 -6.13 14.00 -5.11
C ALA A 77 -7.52 13.54 -4.69
N ASP A 78 -8.44 13.50 -5.64
CA ASP A 78 -9.79 12.98 -5.40
C ASP A 78 -9.79 11.46 -5.34
N VAL A 79 -8.98 10.85 -6.20
CA VAL A 79 -8.85 9.39 -6.29
C VAL A 79 -7.38 9.03 -6.20
N VAL A 80 -7.04 8.19 -5.24
CA VAL A 80 -5.67 7.72 -5.05
C VAL A 80 -5.67 6.20 -5.27
N ALA A 81 -4.90 5.74 -6.23
CA ALA A 81 -4.80 4.31 -6.52
C ALA A 81 -3.43 3.79 -6.10
N VAL A 82 -3.43 2.74 -5.29
CA VAL A 82 -2.19 2.13 -4.80
C VAL A 82 -2.10 0.73 -5.39
N GLN A 83 -0.94 0.40 -5.93
CA GLN A 83 -0.70 -0.96 -6.42
C GLN A 83 0.60 -1.51 -5.87
N GLY A 84 0.63 -2.82 -5.70
CA GLY A 84 1.82 -3.54 -5.31
C GLY A 84 2.03 -4.72 -6.24
N ILE A 85 3.19 -4.78 -6.86
CA ILE A 85 3.57 -5.88 -7.74
C ILE A 85 4.96 -6.33 -7.32
N ASP A 86 5.06 -7.58 -6.85
CA ASP A 86 6.34 -8.14 -6.42
C ASP A 86 7.24 -8.31 -7.64
N GLN A 87 8.34 -7.55 -7.66
CA GLN A 87 9.31 -7.60 -8.76
C GLN A 87 10.35 -8.71 -8.55
N THR A 88 10.29 -9.41 -7.43
CA THR A 88 11.21 -10.51 -7.14
C THR A 88 10.91 -11.70 -8.03
N SER A 89 11.93 -12.46 -8.37
CA SER A 89 11.77 -13.69 -9.14
C SER A 89 12.38 -14.84 -8.35
N PRO A 90 11.57 -15.83 -7.94
CA PRO A 90 10.13 -15.95 -8.12
C PRO A 90 9.35 -15.00 -7.20
N LYS A 91 8.12 -14.67 -7.60
CA LYS A 91 7.27 -13.79 -6.79
C LYS A 91 6.85 -14.50 -5.50
N GLU A 92 6.81 -13.75 -4.40
CA GLU A 92 6.36 -14.27 -3.11
C GLU A 92 4.86 -14.07 -2.90
N TRP A 93 4.33 -12.95 -3.39
CA TRP A 93 2.94 -12.58 -3.13
C TRP A 93 2.26 -12.09 -4.41
N ALA A 94 0.94 -12.23 -4.43
CA ALA A 94 0.12 -11.87 -5.58
C ALA A 94 -0.02 -10.37 -5.69
N ASP A 95 -0.28 -9.88 -6.89
CA ASP A 95 -0.49 -8.47 -7.17
C ASP A 95 -1.62 -7.91 -6.31
N PHE A 96 -1.45 -6.67 -5.88
CA PHE A 96 -2.41 -5.95 -5.05
C PHE A 96 -2.77 -4.63 -5.73
N ALA A 97 -4.04 -4.26 -5.63
CA ALA A 97 -4.51 -2.96 -6.12
C ALA A 97 -5.65 -2.47 -5.25
N GLN A 98 -5.63 -1.19 -4.90
CA GLN A 98 -6.67 -0.57 -4.08
C GLN A 98 -6.86 0.87 -4.51
N THR A 99 -8.11 1.25 -4.73
CA THR A 99 -8.50 2.63 -5.01
C THR A 99 -9.04 3.25 -3.72
N ILE A 100 -8.61 4.49 -3.44
CA ILE A 100 -9.02 5.23 -2.27
C ILE A 100 -9.71 6.50 -2.75
N LEU A 101 -10.95 6.69 -2.30
CA LEU A 101 -11.69 7.93 -2.56
C LEU A 101 -11.49 8.84 -1.38
N THR A 102 -10.95 10.03 -1.61
CA THR A 102 -10.67 10.98 -0.54
C THR A 102 -11.90 11.85 -0.26
N THR A 103 -11.97 12.34 0.98
CA THR A 103 -12.97 13.34 1.37
C THR A 103 -12.28 14.67 1.60
N THR A 104 -13.06 15.74 1.60
CA THR A 104 -12.54 17.09 1.90
C THR A 104 -12.62 17.41 3.38
#